data_3d816c9bf4d0f53b8a3cc5bf6ce695d9
#
_entry.id   3d816c9bf4d0f53b8a3cc5bf6ce695d9
#
_cell.length_a   1.000
_cell.length_b   1.000
_cell.length_c   1.000
_cell.angle_alpha   90.00
_cell.angle_beta   90.00
_cell.angle_gamma   90.00
#
_symmetry.space_group_name_H-M   'P 1'
#
loop_
_entity.id
_entity.type
_entity.pdbx_description
1 polymer ?
#
loop_
_entity_poly.entity_id
_entity_poly.type
_entity_poly.pdbx_seq_one_letter_code
_entity_poly.pdbx_strand_id
1 'polypeptide(L)'
;MLKKLCLLNILIIFINSLFSQVLIKQSNTLENLYTDVVLSNNGQYAYLTNIDGEFCILDMIKMDINKRLKEHTGFIKSIVMDDKNRLYTAGGDKMIIQWDASTGNVLKKVLTPHYNKINDLAISKNGKYLVTGSEDKSVLVYWADSLVLYKKYIPNSSAVACVSISPFNEWVVSGGWDHKIVFTSLKTDEMFTLNGHKGAVLDIDFTPDGKYLISGSTDNTAILWDVKNKTKLATFKSKGGSVNXVECFFDNRYAAFTDDLGYIHIINIQERRKIAETQIANSSIEGINLAYPIGWMGIITSDKKLYIYNMNQFILDSCYKSNITEFDSLSAPKKITETDQQYIARLQQFAARQLTVLNKCYAEATKIRNLQAKKKDTLFAMQYHEIEIPIDSIGQYDDKNFVLQIKVNGQWYDIKLPIQDAQSLLTNYQKSTVLAIKRPIIDDNPYMPDYQIINMRLKHPISNKIYPIGEQIIPADDKYLRIYLQLQAKRN
;
A
#
# COMPACT_ATOMS: atom_id res chain seq x y z
N MET A 1 -41.73 5.14 16.14
CA MET A 1 -41.14 5.72 14.93
C MET A 1 -40.41 7.03 15.23
N LEU A 2 -41.01 8.01 15.89
CA LEU A 2 -40.35 9.29 16.23
C LEU A 2 -39.07 9.16 17.06
N LYS A 3 -39.02 8.24 18.05
CA LYS A 3 -37.80 8.04 18.86
C LYS A 3 -36.63 7.46 18.05
N LYS A 4 -36.87 6.65 17.02
CA LYS A 4 -35.83 6.14 16.11
C LYS A 4 -35.36 7.22 15.14
N LEU A 5 -36.25 8.13 14.73
CA LEU A 5 -35.85 9.28 13.88
C LEU A 5 -35.03 10.31 14.65
N CYS A 6 -35.38 10.58 15.93
CA CYS A 6 -34.57 11.47 16.77
C CYS A 6 -33.17 10.90 17.04
N LEU A 7 -33.05 9.60 17.33
CA LEU A 7 -31.75 8.93 17.50
C LEU A 7 -30.91 8.94 16.22
N LEU A 8 -31.59 8.78 15.06
CA LEU A 8 -30.88 8.83 13.76
C LEU A 8 -30.39 10.24 13.45
N ASN A 9 -31.20 11.28 13.72
CA ASN A 9 -30.79 12.67 13.52
C ASN A 9 -29.71 13.11 14.52
N ILE A 10 -29.76 12.65 15.77
CA ILE A 10 -28.72 12.90 16.78
C ILE A 10 -27.44 12.19 16.35
N LEU A 11 -27.52 10.99 15.81
CA LEU A 11 -26.37 10.23 15.30
C LEU A 11 -25.74 10.94 14.08
N ILE A 12 -26.56 11.49 13.18
CA ILE A 12 -26.10 12.24 12.00
C ILE A 12 -25.45 13.57 12.42
N ILE A 13 -26.02 14.26 13.42
CA ILE A 13 -25.45 15.49 13.99
C ILE A 13 -24.10 15.18 14.68
N PHE A 14 -24.03 14.05 15.39
CA PHE A 14 -22.79 13.59 16.03
C PHE A 14 -21.71 13.22 15.02
N ILE A 15 -22.08 12.60 13.90
CA ILE A 15 -21.16 12.20 12.83
C ILE A 15 -20.62 13.45 12.12
N ASN A 16 -21.47 14.45 11.85
CA ASN A 16 -21.04 15.73 11.26
C ASN A 16 -20.16 16.54 12.21
N SER A 17 -20.43 16.48 13.54
CA SER A 17 -19.54 17.12 14.53
C SER A 17 -18.20 16.39 14.67
N LEU A 18 -18.16 15.08 14.44
CA LEU A 18 -16.91 14.31 14.44
C LEU A 18 -16.00 14.74 13.30
N PHE A 19 -16.52 14.94 12.09
CA PHE A 19 -15.70 15.40 10.95
C PHE A 19 -15.20 16.84 11.11
N SER A 20 -15.96 17.73 11.72
CA SER A 20 -15.52 19.10 11.96
C SER A 20 -14.35 19.17 12.97
N GLN A 21 -14.24 18.17 13.85
CA GLN A 21 -13.16 18.06 14.85
C GLN A 21 -11.91 17.35 14.29
N VAL A 22 -11.97 16.81 13.08
CA VAL A 22 -10.92 16.01 12.45
C VAL A 22 -10.11 16.81 11.45
N LEU A 23 -10.64 17.95 10.99
CA LEU A 23 -9.91 18.85 10.10
C LEU A 23 -8.71 19.43 10.86
N ILE A 24 -7.51 19.05 10.45
CA ILE A 24 -6.27 19.56 11.03
C ILE A 24 -5.96 20.94 10.45
N LYS A 25 -6.01 21.04 9.14
CA LYS A 25 -5.63 22.26 8.41
C LYS A 25 -6.37 22.36 7.09
N GLN A 26 -6.51 23.59 6.63
CA GLN A 26 -7.02 23.94 5.31
C GLN A 26 -6.15 25.04 4.73
N SER A 27 -5.78 24.92 3.46
CA SER A 27 -5.03 25.99 2.77
C SER A 27 -5.94 27.19 2.45
N ASN A 28 -5.34 28.33 2.20
CA ASN A 28 -5.98 29.39 1.42
C ASN A 28 -6.27 28.86 0.01
N THR A 29 -7.01 29.62 -0.77
CA THR A 29 -7.24 29.27 -2.18
C THR A 29 -5.89 29.27 -2.91
N LEU A 30 -5.53 28.12 -3.47
CA LEU A 30 -4.28 27.94 -4.21
C LEU A 30 -4.42 28.58 -5.61
N GLU A 31 -3.31 28.97 -6.22
CA GLU A 31 -3.34 29.67 -7.50
C GLU A 31 -3.88 28.81 -8.65
N ASN A 32 -3.45 27.56 -8.71
CA ASN A 32 -3.74 26.65 -9.82
C ASN A 32 -4.77 25.58 -9.46
N LEU A 33 -5.32 24.95 -10.48
CA LEU A 33 -6.16 23.76 -10.32
C LEU A 33 -5.27 22.54 -10.20
N TYR A 34 -5.31 21.90 -9.03
CA TYR A 34 -4.50 20.73 -8.72
C TYR A 34 -5.25 19.45 -9.07
N THR A 35 -4.52 18.46 -9.56
CA THR A 35 -5.06 17.23 -10.12
C THR A 35 -4.91 16.05 -9.19
N ASP A 36 -3.89 16.08 -8.31
CA ASP A 36 -3.63 14.96 -7.39
C ASP A 36 -2.75 15.42 -6.23
N VAL A 37 -2.71 14.63 -5.16
CA VAL A 37 -2.00 14.94 -3.92
C VAL A 37 -1.39 13.67 -3.31
N VAL A 38 -0.18 13.80 -2.77
CA VAL A 38 0.45 12.78 -1.91
C VAL A 38 1.01 13.50 -0.68
N LEU A 39 0.78 12.97 0.51
CA LEU A 39 1.33 13.50 1.74
C LEU A 39 2.64 12.76 2.11
N SER A 40 3.61 13.51 2.62
CA SER A 40 4.83 12.90 3.17
C SER A 40 4.51 12.06 4.40
N ASN A 41 5.26 10.99 4.60
CA ASN A 41 5.08 10.04 5.70
C ASN A 41 5.28 10.67 7.09
N ASN A 42 5.98 11.81 7.15
CA ASN A 42 6.23 12.55 8.40
C ASN A 42 5.25 13.71 8.63
N GLY A 43 4.32 13.95 7.70
CA GLY A 43 3.33 15.03 7.80
C GLY A 43 3.89 16.43 7.59
N GLN A 44 5.09 16.56 7.04
CA GLN A 44 5.74 17.86 6.85
C GLN A 44 5.35 18.52 5.52
N TYR A 45 5.19 17.72 4.47
CA TYR A 45 4.94 18.21 3.11
C TYR A 45 3.72 17.56 2.48
N ALA A 46 3.03 18.32 1.64
CA ALA A 46 2.09 17.81 0.66
C ALA A 46 2.70 18.02 -0.74
N TYR A 47 2.67 17.00 -1.55
CA TYR A 47 3.17 16.99 -2.92
C TYR A 47 1.97 17.07 -3.84
N LEU A 48 1.91 18.11 -4.66
CA LEU A 48 0.74 18.44 -5.47
C LEU A 48 1.13 18.50 -6.95
N THR A 49 0.25 18.04 -7.80
CA THR A 49 0.40 18.16 -9.26
C THR A 49 -0.74 18.97 -9.84
N ASN A 50 -0.51 19.63 -10.99
CA ASN A 50 -1.52 20.52 -11.54
C ASN A 50 -1.66 20.42 -13.07
N ILE A 51 -2.69 21.12 -13.57
CA ILE A 51 -3.02 21.16 -15.01
C ILE A 51 -1.98 21.89 -15.85
N ASP A 52 -1.13 22.70 -15.25
CA ASP A 52 -0.09 23.46 -15.95
C ASP A 52 1.23 22.69 -16.07
N GLY A 53 1.28 21.44 -15.59
CA GLY A 53 2.47 20.59 -15.64
C GLY A 53 3.48 20.89 -14.55
N GLU A 54 3.05 21.48 -13.46
CA GLU A 54 3.90 21.75 -12.30
C GLU A 54 3.74 20.67 -11.23
N PHE A 55 4.86 20.25 -10.68
CA PHE A 55 4.95 19.51 -9.42
C PHE A 55 5.28 20.51 -8.32
N CYS A 56 4.45 20.59 -7.30
CA CYS A 56 4.56 21.58 -6.23
C CYS A 56 4.79 20.90 -4.88
N ILE A 57 5.67 21.47 -4.07
CA ILE A 57 5.92 21.03 -2.69
C ILE A 57 5.33 22.09 -1.77
N LEU A 58 4.31 21.72 -1.01
CA LEU A 58 3.64 22.57 -0.05
C LEU A 58 4.11 22.22 1.37
N ASP A 59 4.54 23.23 2.11
CA ASP A 59 4.88 23.10 3.54
C ASP A 59 3.59 23.05 4.36
N MET A 60 3.32 21.93 5.01
CA MET A 60 2.07 21.72 5.74
C MET A 60 2.00 22.47 7.08
N ILE A 61 3.13 22.98 7.58
CA ILE A 61 3.14 23.85 8.77
C ILE A 61 2.63 25.26 8.38
N LYS A 62 3.15 25.78 7.29
CA LYS A 62 2.81 27.13 6.78
C LYS A 62 1.53 27.12 5.92
N MET A 63 1.18 25.96 5.34
CA MET A 63 0.13 25.80 4.33
C MET A 63 0.36 26.64 3.08
N ASP A 64 1.64 26.82 2.72
CA ASP A 64 2.09 27.57 1.55
C ASP A 64 2.98 26.71 0.65
N ILE A 65 2.95 26.99 -0.66
CA ILE A 65 3.79 26.32 -1.63
C ILE A 65 5.23 26.80 -1.47
N ASN A 66 6.10 25.86 -1.14
CA ASN A 66 7.51 26.08 -0.92
C ASN A 66 8.32 26.03 -2.22
N LYS A 67 7.93 25.16 -3.15
CA LYS A 67 8.58 24.99 -4.46
C LYS A 67 7.57 24.70 -5.56
N ARG A 68 7.83 25.23 -6.76
CA ARG A 68 7.14 24.92 -8.00
C ARG A 68 8.18 24.43 -9.00
N LEU A 69 7.97 23.25 -9.55
CA LEU A 69 8.94 22.55 -10.41
C LEU A 69 8.23 22.19 -11.72
N LYS A 70 8.71 22.75 -12.82
CA LYS A 70 8.07 22.57 -14.14
C LYS A 70 8.99 21.82 -15.08
N GLU A 71 8.83 20.49 -15.11
CA GLU A 71 9.60 19.58 -15.95
C GLU A 71 8.72 18.83 -16.96
N HIS A 72 7.40 18.80 -16.71
CA HIS A 72 6.41 18.28 -17.65
C HIS A 72 6.01 19.38 -18.66
N THR A 73 5.78 18.96 -19.91
CA THR A 73 5.32 19.87 -20.98
C THR A 73 3.81 19.85 -21.16
N GLY A 74 3.13 18.92 -20.47
CA GLY A 74 1.68 18.82 -20.40
C GLY A 74 1.21 18.73 -18.96
N PHE A 75 -0.10 18.76 -18.74
CA PHE A 75 -0.66 18.60 -17.39
C PHE A 75 -0.16 17.31 -16.74
N ILE A 76 -0.01 17.34 -15.43
CA ILE A 76 0.28 16.13 -14.65
C ILE A 76 -1.07 15.61 -14.13
N LYS A 77 -1.36 14.32 -14.35
CA LYS A 77 -2.65 13.74 -13.92
C LYS A 77 -2.53 12.98 -12.60
N SER A 78 -1.41 12.30 -12.39
CA SER A 78 -1.27 11.43 -11.21
C SER A 78 0.14 11.56 -10.60
N ILE A 79 0.22 11.42 -9.28
CA ILE A 79 1.46 11.37 -8.51
C ILE A 79 1.37 10.22 -7.50
N VAL A 80 2.46 9.45 -7.39
CA VAL A 80 2.59 8.39 -6.38
C VAL A 80 3.94 8.48 -5.70
N MET A 81 4.03 7.96 -4.47
CA MET A 81 5.27 7.95 -3.68
C MET A 81 5.57 6.53 -3.20
N ASP A 82 6.84 6.13 -3.29
CA ASP A 82 7.29 4.86 -2.76
C ASP A 82 7.83 4.98 -1.32
N ASP A 83 8.17 3.86 -0.72
CA ASP A 83 8.70 3.80 0.65
C ASP A 83 10.15 4.31 0.78
N LYS A 84 10.80 4.60 -0.36
CA LYS A 84 12.15 5.19 -0.40
C LYS A 84 12.13 6.71 -0.55
N ASN A 85 10.96 7.34 -0.37
CA ASN A 85 10.72 8.78 -0.55
C ASN A 85 11.03 9.25 -1.99
N ARG A 86 10.72 8.43 -2.99
CA ARG A 86 10.76 8.85 -4.39
C ARG A 86 9.33 9.06 -4.87
N LEU A 87 9.14 10.14 -5.58
CA LEU A 87 7.86 10.47 -6.19
C LEU A 87 7.92 10.18 -7.68
N TYR A 88 6.79 9.83 -8.24
CA TYR A 88 6.63 9.57 -9.68
C TYR A 88 5.42 10.35 -10.15
N THR A 89 5.60 11.12 -11.22
CA THR A 89 4.52 11.92 -11.83
C THR A 89 4.35 11.56 -13.29
N ALA A 90 3.12 11.62 -13.80
CA ALA A 90 2.82 11.40 -15.21
C ALA A 90 1.52 12.07 -15.63
N GLY A 91 1.34 12.26 -16.94
CA GLY A 91 0.14 12.91 -17.43
C GLY A 91 0.09 13.09 -18.95
N GLY A 92 -0.28 14.30 -19.38
CA GLY A 92 -0.59 14.63 -20.76
C GLY A 92 0.57 14.53 -21.75
N ASP A 93 1.79 14.73 -21.29
CA ASP A 93 2.99 14.65 -22.15
C ASP A 93 3.54 13.23 -22.31
N LYS A 94 2.92 12.24 -21.65
CA LYS A 94 3.29 10.82 -21.70
C LYS A 94 4.67 10.56 -21.08
N MET A 95 5.20 11.48 -20.31
CA MET A 95 6.44 11.31 -19.55
C MET A 95 6.15 10.71 -18.20
N ILE A 96 7.06 9.88 -17.72
CA ILE A 96 7.19 9.56 -16.30
C ILE A 96 8.43 10.31 -15.78
N ILE A 97 8.27 11.06 -14.70
CA ILE A 97 9.40 11.73 -14.04
C ILE A 97 9.48 11.20 -12.60
N GLN A 98 10.67 10.74 -12.25
CA GLN A 98 11.03 10.29 -10.90
C GLN A 98 11.74 11.42 -10.17
N TRP A 99 11.29 11.72 -8.96
CA TRP A 99 11.80 12.84 -8.17
C TRP A 99 12.28 12.35 -6.80
N ASP A 100 13.25 13.05 -6.24
CA ASP A 100 13.60 12.95 -4.83
C ASP A 100 12.63 13.83 -4.04
N ALA A 101 11.83 13.23 -3.17
CA ALA A 101 10.79 13.94 -2.41
C ALA A 101 11.38 14.99 -1.44
N SER A 102 12.61 14.75 -0.94
CA SER A 102 13.22 15.65 0.04
C SER A 102 13.77 16.92 -0.58
N THR A 103 14.29 16.82 -1.82
CA THR A 103 14.94 17.94 -2.51
C THR A 103 14.10 18.55 -3.62
N GLY A 104 13.19 17.76 -4.22
CA GLY A 104 12.46 18.12 -5.43
C GLY A 104 13.29 17.94 -6.71
N ASN A 105 14.47 17.36 -6.62
CA ASN A 105 15.32 17.15 -7.79
C ASN A 105 14.80 16.01 -8.65
N VAL A 106 14.93 16.15 -9.96
CA VAL A 106 14.66 15.07 -10.91
C VAL A 106 15.75 14.01 -10.78
N LEU A 107 15.34 12.77 -10.54
CA LEU A 107 16.22 11.61 -10.53
C LEU A 107 16.30 10.96 -11.91
N LYS A 108 15.17 10.79 -12.57
CA LYS A 108 15.04 10.17 -13.90
C LYS A 108 13.84 10.70 -14.65
N LYS A 109 13.92 10.62 -15.99
CA LYS A 109 12.80 10.90 -16.90
C LYS A 109 12.73 9.83 -17.97
N VAL A 110 11.53 9.42 -18.36
CA VAL A 110 11.34 8.54 -19.50
C VAL A 110 10.08 8.94 -20.28
N LEU A 111 10.22 9.03 -21.62
CA LEU A 111 9.07 9.14 -22.50
C LEU A 111 8.51 7.72 -22.70
N THR A 112 7.28 7.51 -22.30
CA THR A 112 6.66 6.19 -22.41
C THR A 112 6.25 5.90 -23.87
N PRO A 113 6.10 4.61 -24.26
CA PRO A 113 5.57 4.27 -25.57
C PRO A 113 4.03 4.33 -25.64
N HIS A 114 3.38 5.06 -24.74
CA HIS A 114 1.94 5.32 -24.85
C HIS A 114 1.64 6.22 -26.07
N TYR A 115 0.56 5.95 -26.76
CA TYR A 115 0.11 6.77 -27.90
C TYR A 115 -0.68 7.99 -27.44
N ASN A 116 -1.25 7.94 -26.22
CA ASN A 116 -2.07 9.00 -25.66
C ASN A 116 -1.66 9.28 -24.22
N LYS A 117 -2.30 10.27 -23.58
CA LYS A 117 -2.00 10.71 -22.23
C LYS A 117 -2.08 9.57 -21.21
N ILE A 118 -1.27 9.68 -20.18
CA ILE A 118 -1.33 8.81 -19.01
C ILE A 118 -2.41 9.38 -18.09
N ASN A 119 -3.36 8.53 -17.69
CA ASN A 119 -4.47 8.93 -16.82
C ASN A 119 -4.16 8.61 -15.36
N ASP A 120 -3.31 7.60 -15.09
CA ASP A 120 -3.07 7.20 -13.71
C ASP A 120 -1.75 6.45 -13.56
N LEU A 121 -1.23 6.48 -12.33
CA LEU A 121 -0.03 5.77 -11.86
C LEU A 121 -0.35 4.92 -10.63
N ALA A 122 0.30 3.77 -10.52
CA ALA A 122 0.33 3.01 -9.27
C ALA A 122 1.74 2.53 -9.00
N ILE A 123 2.15 2.56 -7.74
CA ILE A 123 3.46 2.05 -7.30
C ILE A 123 3.23 0.84 -6.40
N SER A 124 4.00 -0.23 -6.61
CA SER A 124 3.91 -1.40 -5.74
C SER A 124 4.39 -1.06 -4.33
N LYS A 125 3.80 -1.71 -3.34
CA LYS A 125 4.07 -1.44 -1.92
C LYS A 125 5.56 -1.62 -1.56
N ASN A 126 6.27 -2.50 -2.26
CA ASN A 126 7.71 -2.71 -2.06
C ASN A 126 8.58 -1.81 -2.97
N GLY A 127 7.99 -0.89 -3.70
CA GLY A 127 8.71 0.02 -4.60
C GLY A 127 9.36 -0.64 -5.81
N LYS A 128 8.94 -1.86 -6.17
CA LYS A 128 9.57 -2.63 -7.26
C LYS A 128 9.00 -2.27 -8.64
N TYR A 129 7.67 -2.15 -8.74
CA TYR A 129 6.96 -1.93 -9.99
C TYR A 129 6.23 -0.60 -9.98
N LEU A 130 6.33 0.14 -11.07
CA LEU A 130 5.52 1.32 -11.37
C LEU A 130 4.60 0.97 -12.53
N VAL A 131 3.32 1.26 -12.41
CA VAL A 131 2.31 0.93 -13.40
C VAL A 131 1.69 2.22 -13.93
N THR A 132 1.47 2.29 -15.24
CA THR A 132 0.77 3.41 -15.89
C THR A 132 -0.46 2.91 -16.61
N GLY A 133 -1.56 3.65 -16.53
CA GLY A 133 -2.77 3.46 -17.32
C GLY A 133 -3.01 4.62 -18.26
N SER A 134 -3.41 4.34 -19.50
CA SER A 134 -3.49 5.37 -20.53
C SER A 134 -4.83 5.38 -21.28
N GLU A 135 -5.14 6.55 -21.79
CA GLU A 135 -6.21 6.79 -22.76
C GLU A 135 -6.08 5.88 -23.98
N ASP A 136 -4.87 5.41 -24.30
CA ASP A 136 -4.61 4.51 -25.44
C ASP A 136 -5.00 3.04 -25.18
N LYS A 137 -5.65 2.76 -24.05
CA LYS A 137 -6.15 1.45 -23.59
C LYS A 137 -5.05 0.54 -23.03
N SER A 138 -3.80 0.97 -23.08
CA SER A 138 -2.70 0.13 -22.61
C SER A 138 -2.34 0.43 -21.15
N VAL A 139 -1.80 -0.61 -20.52
CA VAL A 139 -1.20 -0.59 -19.19
C VAL A 139 0.26 -0.99 -19.36
N LEU A 140 1.17 -0.17 -18.87
CA LEU A 140 2.61 -0.45 -18.91
C LEU A 140 3.12 -0.65 -17.48
N VAL A 141 3.98 -1.63 -17.33
CA VAL A 141 4.65 -1.95 -16.06
C VAL A 141 6.13 -1.68 -16.21
N TYR A 142 6.69 -0.91 -15.32
CA TYR A 142 8.11 -0.53 -15.28
C TYR A 142 8.77 -1.08 -14.03
N TRP A 143 10.06 -1.37 -14.14
CA TRP A 143 10.93 -1.48 -12.96
C TRP A 143 11.05 -0.06 -12.39
N ALA A 144 10.52 0.17 -11.20
CA ALA A 144 10.41 1.53 -10.65
C ALA A 144 11.77 2.21 -10.42
N ASP A 145 12.79 1.44 -9.99
CA ASP A 145 14.13 1.99 -9.74
C ASP A 145 14.81 2.52 -11.01
N SER A 146 14.63 1.81 -12.14
CA SER A 146 15.34 2.13 -13.39
C SER A 146 14.48 2.88 -14.40
N LEU A 147 13.17 2.83 -14.27
CA LEU A 147 12.16 3.26 -15.26
C LEU A 147 12.31 2.52 -16.59
N VAL A 148 12.81 1.28 -16.54
CA VAL A 148 12.87 0.39 -17.72
C VAL A 148 11.54 -0.33 -17.85
N LEU A 149 10.97 -0.32 -19.06
CA LEU A 149 9.71 -1.01 -19.36
C LEU A 149 9.88 -2.52 -19.17
N TYR A 150 9.00 -3.12 -18.38
CA TYR A 150 9.01 -4.55 -18.07
C TYR A 150 7.95 -5.30 -18.86
N LYS A 151 6.70 -4.81 -18.83
CA LYS A 151 5.57 -5.46 -19.51
C LYS A 151 4.60 -4.43 -20.09
N LYS A 152 3.89 -4.85 -21.14
CA LYS A 152 2.80 -4.07 -21.75
C LYS A 152 1.56 -4.94 -21.90
N TYR A 153 0.41 -4.41 -21.49
CA TYR A 153 -0.89 -5.07 -21.60
C TYR A 153 -1.91 -4.16 -22.26
N ILE A 154 -2.94 -4.76 -22.88
CA ILE A 154 -4.13 -4.05 -23.37
C ILE A 154 -5.36 -4.74 -22.74
N PRO A 155 -5.61 -4.50 -21.44
CA PRO A 155 -6.64 -5.26 -20.72
C PRO A 155 -8.07 -4.79 -21.00
N ASN A 156 -8.23 -3.50 -21.30
CA ASN A 156 -9.55 -2.88 -21.46
C ASN A 156 -9.86 -2.61 -22.94
N SER A 157 -11.12 -2.66 -23.29
CA SER A 157 -11.56 -2.36 -24.66
C SER A 157 -11.71 -0.86 -24.94
N SER A 158 -11.68 -0.04 -23.89
CA SER A 158 -11.71 1.41 -23.96
C SER A 158 -10.55 2.02 -23.14
N ALA A 159 -10.48 3.34 -23.06
CA ALA A 159 -9.46 4.06 -22.29
C ALA A 159 -9.35 3.52 -20.85
N VAL A 160 -8.12 3.30 -20.39
CA VAL A 160 -7.83 2.98 -19.00
C VAL A 160 -7.87 4.30 -18.22
N ALA A 161 -8.74 4.38 -17.21
CA ALA A 161 -8.91 5.57 -16.37
C ALA A 161 -8.05 5.47 -15.11
N CYS A 162 -7.91 4.27 -14.54
CA CYS A 162 -7.18 4.06 -13.29
C CYS A 162 -6.45 2.71 -13.31
N VAL A 163 -5.40 2.63 -12.49
CA VAL A 163 -4.61 1.40 -12.31
C VAL A 163 -4.28 1.22 -10.82
N SER A 164 -4.11 -0.03 -10.43
CA SER A 164 -3.63 -0.38 -9.09
C SER A 164 -2.77 -1.63 -9.18
N ILE A 165 -1.98 -1.89 -8.16
CA ILE A 165 -1.18 -3.12 -8.06
C ILE A 165 -1.46 -3.78 -6.71
N SER A 166 -1.69 -5.08 -6.74
CA SER A 166 -2.00 -5.81 -5.50
C SER A 166 -0.82 -5.75 -4.53
N PRO A 167 -1.08 -5.76 -3.21
CA PRO A 167 -0.01 -5.57 -2.21
C PRO A 167 1.14 -6.57 -2.29
N PHE A 168 0.91 -7.75 -2.89
CA PHE A 168 1.91 -8.80 -3.03
C PHE A 168 2.44 -8.94 -4.46
N ASN A 169 2.15 -7.95 -5.33
CA ASN A 169 2.63 -7.90 -6.72
C ASN A 169 2.14 -9.07 -7.61
N GLU A 170 1.03 -9.69 -7.23
CA GLU A 170 0.44 -10.78 -8.01
C GLU A 170 -0.31 -10.24 -9.23
N TRP A 171 -1.03 -9.13 -9.03
CA TRP A 171 -1.96 -8.58 -10.01
C TRP A 171 -1.69 -7.09 -10.26
N VAL A 172 -1.69 -6.74 -11.52
CA VAL A 172 -1.93 -5.37 -11.99
C VAL A 172 -3.42 -5.28 -12.31
N VAL A 173 -4.08 -4.24 -11.83
CA VAL A 173 -5.52 -4.08 -12.02
C VAL A 173 -5.77 -2.76 -12.73
N SER A 174 -6.66 -2.77 -13.71
CA SER A 174 -7.05 -1.58 -14.47
C SER A 174 -8.56 -1.41 -14.44
N GLY A 175 -8.99 -0.16 -14.31
CA GLY A 175 -10.38 0.25 -14.48
C GLY A 175 -10.50 1.15 -15.71
N GLY A 176 -11.59 1.03 -16.45
CA GLY A 176 -11.70 1.76 -17.71
C GLY A 176 -13.08 2.28 -18.08
N TRP A 177 -13.10 2.99 -19.18
CA TRP A 177 -14.31 3.54 -19.79
C TRP A 177 -15.21 2.46 -20.42
N ASP A 178 -14.74 1.21 -20.45
CA ASP A 178 -15.54 0.03 -20.79
C ASP A 178 -16.34 -0.53 -19.60
N HIS A 179 -16.32 0.17 -18.47
CA HIS A 179 -17.03 -0.15 -17.22
C HIS A 179 -16.49 -1.40 -16.52
N LYS A 180 -15.32 -1.89 -16.92
CA LYS A 180 -14.73 -3.15 -16.43
C LYS A 180 -13.55 -2.88 -15.50
N ILE A 181 -13.35 -3.81 -14.57
CA ILE A 181 -12.13 -3.92 -13.80
C ILE A 181 -11.42 -5.20 -14.27
N VAL A 182 -10.22 -5.07 -14.81
CA VAL A 182 -9.47 -6.20 -15.35
C VAL A 182 -8.24 -6.45 -14.48
N PHE A 183 -8.12 -7.67 -14.00
CA PHE A 183 -6.95 -8.18 -13.27
C PHE A 183 -6.03 -8.88 -14.27
N THR A 184 -4.77 -8.50 -14.30
CA THR A 184 -3.73 -9.11 -15.14
C THR A 184 -2.62 -9.64 -14.24
N SER A 185 -2.33 -10.92 -14.33
CA SER A 185 -1.29 -11.56 -13.52
C SER A 185 0.10 -11.11 -14.01
N LEU A 186 0.92 -10.58 -13.09
CA LEU A 186 2.32 -10.25 -13.40
C LEU A 186 3.17 -11.50 -13.66
N LYS A 187 2.73 -12.66 -13.18
CA LYS A 187 3.47 -13.91 -13.29
C LYS A 187 3.10 -14.70 -14.55
N THR A 188 1.81 -14.87 -14.81
CA THR A 188 1.31 -15.74 -15.89
C THR A 188 0.72 -14.99 -17.08
N ASP A 189 0.53 -13.67 -16.95
CA ASP A 189 -0.16 -12.81 -17.93
C ASP A 189 -1.64 -13.19 -18.13
N GLU A 190 -2.18 -14.08 -17.31
CA GLU A 190 -3.61 -14.41 -17.31
C GLU A 190 -4.45 -13.23 -16.87
N MET A 191 -5.64 -13.12 -17.45
CA MET A 191 -6.56 -12.04 -17.14
C MET A 191 -7.91 -12.57 -16.67
N PHE A 192 -8.54 -11.85 -15.74
CA PHE A 192 -9.96 -12.02 -15.45
C PHE A 192 -10.62 -10.65 -15.24
N THR A 193 -11.92 -10.60 -15.37
CA THR A 193 -12.68 -9.35 -15.34
C THR A 193 -13.74 -9.39 -14.24
N LEU A 194 -13.84 -8.31 -13.48
CA LEU A 194 -14.97 -8.05 -12.58
C LEU A 194 -15.95 -7.12 -13.30
N ASN A 195 -17.20 -7.53 -13.38
CA ASN A 195 -18.30 -6.78 -14.01
C ASN A 195 -19.30 -6.38 -12.95
N GLY A 196 -19.78 -5.14 -12.98
CA GLY A 196 -20.77 -4.68 -12.01
C GLY A 196 -21.07 -3.20 -12.03
N HIS A 197 -20.10 -2.39 -12.47
CA HIS A 197 -20.34 -0.96 -12.73
C HIS A 197 -21.12 -0.76 -14.03
N LYS A 198 -21.89 0.32 -14.07
CA LYS A 198 -22.69 0.74 -15.24
C LYS A 198 -22.11 1.99 -15.90
N GLY A 199 -21.00 2.49 -15.39
CA GLY A 199 -20.28 3.64 -15.89
C GLY A 199 -18.77 3.40 -15.83
N ALA A 200 -17.99 4.36 -16.32
CA ALA A 200 -16.53 4.27 -16.29
C ALA A 200 -16.03 4.07 -14.86
N VAL A 201 -15.06 3.17 -14.69
CA VAL A 201 -14.37 2.95 -13.41
C VAL A 201 -13.25 4.00 -13.35
N LEU A 202 -13.37 4.93 -12.39
CA LEU A 202 -12.49 6.10 -12.30
C LEU A 202 -11.32 5.88 -11.35
N ASP A 203 -11.51 5.04 -10.31
CA ASP A 203 -10.46 4.77 -9.35
C ASP A 203 -10.67 3.39 -8.71
N ILE A 204 -9.55 2.77 -8.30
CA ILE A 204 -9.53 1.45 -7.66
C ILE A 204 -8.41 1.38 -6.63
N ASP A 205 -8.71 0.78 -5.48
CA ASP A 205 -7.69 0.57 -4.45
C ASP A 205 -7.88 -0.76 -3.71
N PHE A 206 -6.77 -1.36 -3.31
CA PHE A 206 -6.74 -2.61 -2.54
C PHE A 206 -6.65 -2.35 -1.06
N THR A 207 -7.32 -3.20 -0.27
CA THR A 207 -6.96 -3.28 1.16
C THR A 207 -5.50 -3.73 1.30
N PRO A 208 -4.79 -3.25 2.33
CA PRO A 208 -3.37 -3.62 2.52
C PRO A 208 -3.10 -5.13 2.62
N ASP A 209 -4.09 -5.93 3.01
CA ASP A 209 -3.96 -7.40 3.04
C ASP A 209 -4.33 -8.06 1.70
N GLY A 210 -4.74 -7.29 0.70
CA GLY A 210 -5.08 -7.77 -0.64
C GLY A 210 -6.39 -8.57 -0.75
N LYS A 211 -7.17 -8.68 0.33
CA LYS A 211 -8.41 -9.48 0.32
C LYS A 211 -9.54 -8.79 -0.41
N TYR A 212 -9.60 -7.49 -0.32
CA TYR A 212 -10.69 -6.71 -0.89
C TYR A 212 -10.15 -5.62 -1.81
N LEU A 213 -10.98 -5.24 -2.76
CA LEU A 213 -10.77 -4.10 -3.64
C LEU A 213 -11.99 -3.20 -3.52
N ILE A 214 -11.77 -1.88 -3.53
CA ILE A 214 -12.86 -0.91 -3.69
C ILE A 214 -12.67 -0.20 -5.03
N SER A 215 -13.79 0.12 -5.69
CA SER A 215 -13.77 0.85 -6.97
C SER A 215 -14.82 1.94 -6.97
N GLY A 216 -14.49 3.07 -7.60
CA GLY A 216 -15.38 4.21 -7.81
C GLY A 216 -15.74 4.39 -9.29
N SER A 217 -16.93 4.93 -9.58
CA SER A 217 -17.42 4.99 -10.95
C SER A 217 -18.32 6.19 -11.22
N THR A 218 -18.38 6.55 -12.51
CA THR A 218 -19.35 7.54 -13.05
C THR A 218 -20.80 7.07 -12.91
N ASP A 219 -21.05 5.83 -12.51
CA ASP A 219 -22.41 5.35 -12.24
C ASP A 219 -22.92 5.78 -10.85
N ASN A 220 -22.20 6.68 -10.17
CA ASN A 220 -22.53 7.25 -8.86
C ASN A 220 -22.43 6.22 -7.72
N THR A 221 -21.61 5.16 -7.92
CA THR A 221 -21.44 4.13 -6.89
C THR A 221 -19.95 3.84 -6.63
N ALA A 222 -19.68 3.41 -5.38
CA ALA A 222 -18.50 2.65 -5.04
C ALA A 222 -18.90 1.19 -4.83
N ILE A 223 -18.07 0.25 -5.28
CA ILE A 223 -18.32 -1.19 -5.11
C ILE A 223 -17.15 -1.81 -4.35
N LEU A 224 -17.51 -2.64 -3.37
CA LEU A 224 -16.55 -3.47 -2.62
C LEU A 224 -16.56 -4.88 -3.20
N TRP A 225 -15.38 -5.41 -3.49
CA TRP A 225 -15.18 -6.71 -4.13
C TRP A 225 -14.37 -7.64 -3.24
N ASP A 226 -14.69 -8.93 -3.27
CA ASP A 226 -13.85 -10.01 -2.73
C ASP A 226 -12.90 -10.46 -3.85
N VAL A 227 -11.60 -10.25 -3.66
CA VAL A 227 -10.61 -10.52 -4.70
C VAL A 227 -10.47 -12.03 -4.95
N LYS A 228 -10.41 -12.82 -3.88
CA LYS A 228 -10.23 -14.28 -3.97
C LYS A 228 -11.42 -14.95 -4.67
N ASN A 229 -12.64 -14.56 -4.29
CA ASN A 229 -13.85 -15.18 -4.83
C ASN A 229 -14.34 -14.50 -6.11
N LYS A 230 -13.72 -13.37 -6.50
CA LYS A 230 -14.05 -12.61 -7.73
C LYS A 230 -15.53 -12.17 -7.73
N THR A 231 -16.04 -11.77 -6.56
CA THR A 231 -17.46 -11.43 -6.39
C THR A 231 -17.64 -10.03 -5.80
N LYS A 232 -18.75 -9.44 -6.19
CA LYS A 232 -19.22 -8.18 -5.61
C LYS A 232 -19.82 -8.44 -4.23
N LEU A 233 -19.37 -7.71 -3.21
CA LEU A 233 -19.84 -7.84 -1.83
C LEU A 233 -20.87 -6.78 -1.45
N ALA A 234 -20.66 -5.54 -1.91
CA ALA A 234 -21.57 -4.42 -1.56
C ALA A 234 -21.45 -3.30 -2.58
N THR A 235 -22.52 -2.51 -2.71
CA THR A 235 -22.56 -1.30 -3.54
C THR A 235 -22.98 -0.14 -2.65
N PHE A 236 -22.25 0.97 -2.70
CA PHE A 236 -22.47 2.18 -1.91
C PHE A 236 -22.79 3.33 -2.86
N LYS A 237 -23.90 4.01 -2.65
CA LYS A 237 -24.27 5.19 -3.46
C LYS A 237 -23.59 6.44 -2.92
N SER A 238 -23.13 7.29 -3.82
CA SER A 238 -22.68 8.66 -3.52
C SER A 238 -23.89 9.53 -3.14
N LYS A 239 -23.61 10.76 -2.70
CA LYS A 239 -24.67 11.76 -2.50
C LYS A 239 -25.19 12.32 -3.83
N GLY A 240 -24.31 12.36 -4.82
CA GLY A 240 -24.63 12.78 -6.18
C GLY A 240 -23.38 12.92 -7.02
N GLY A 241 -23.50 12.52 -8.28
CA GLY A 241 -22.38 12.55 -9.22
C GLY A 241 -21.43 11.37 -9.05
N SER A 242 -20.42 11.38 -9.87
CA SER A 242 -19.40 10.32 -9.98
C SER A 242 -18.67 10.10 -8.67
N VAL A 243 -18.27 8.85 -8.41
CA VAL A 243 -17.31 8.50 -7.36
C VAL A 243 -15.92 8.58 -7.99
N ASN A 244 -15.16 9.61 -7.59
CA ASN A 244 -13.86 9.92 -8.21
C ASN A 244 -12.67 9.24 -7.57
N UNK A 245 -12.51 9.00 -6.19
CA UNK A 245 -11.59 8.57 -5.58
C UNK A 245 -11.97 7.61 -4.74
N VAL A 246 -11.16 6.68 -4.55
CA VAL A 246 -11.29 5.70 -3.46
C VAL A 246 -9.96 5.50 -2.73
N GLU A 247 -10.00 5.18 -1.41
CA GLU A 247 -8.77 4.98 -0.61
C GLU A 247 -9.05 3.98 0.49
N CYS A 248 -8.29 2.87 0.55
CA CYS A 248 -8.38 1.88 1.62
C CYS A 248 -7.49 2.26 2.81
N PHE A 249 -8.00 2.08 4.02
CA PHE A 249 -7.22 2.39 5.22
C PHE A 249 -6.29 1.23 5.57
N PHE A 250 -5.16 1.57 6.16
CA PHE A 250 -4.08 0.64 6.45
C PHE A 250 -4.41 -0.45 7.49
N ASP A 251 -5.59 -0.37 8.11
CA ASP A 251 -6.04 -1.37 9.09
C ASP A 251 -6.97 -2.46 8.49
N ASN A 252 -7.24 -2.42 7.19
CA ASN A 252 -8.12 -3.35 6.45
C ASN A 252 -9.59 -3.32 6.91
N ARG A 253 -9.98 -2.34 7.74
CA ARG A 253 -11.36 -2.26 8.27
C ARG A 253 -12.19 -1.21 7.57
N TYR A 254 -11.55 -0.16 7.10
CA TYR A 254 -12.25 1.00 6.55
C TYR A 254 -11.71 1.36 5.18
N ALA A 255 -12.56 2.03 4.41
CA ALA A 255 -12.16 2.71 3.17
C ALA A 255 -12.97 3.99 3.04
N ALA A 256 -12.41 4.94 2.30
CA ALA A 256 -13.10 6.18 1.93
C ALA A 256 -13.43 6.16 0.45
N PHE A 257 -14.49 6.86 0.06
CA PHE A 257 -14.73 7.26 -1.32
C PHE A 257 -15.28 8.68 -1.36
N THR A 258 -15.04 9.35 -2.46
CA THR A 258 -15.42 10.77 -2.63
C THR A 258 -16.27 10.95 -3.89
N ASP A 259 -17.02 12.05 -3.92
CA ASP A 259 -17.92 12.32 -5.05
C ASP A 259 -17.82 13.76 -5.58
N ASP A 260 -18.44 14.00 -6.74
CA ASP A 260 -18.46 15.29 -7.46
C ASP A 260 -19.09 16.45 -6.66
N LEU A 261 -19.90 16.14 -5.64
CA LEU A 261 -20.51 17.16 -4.79
C LEU A 261 -19.64 17.53 -3.58
N GLY A 262 -18.42 16.97 -3.50
CA GLY A 262 -17.47 17.27 -2.43
C GLY A 262 -17.72 16.52 -1.14
N TYR A 263 -18.44 15.40 -1.21
CA TYR A 263 -18.64 14.52 -0.04
C TYR A 263 -17.51 13.51 0.05
N ILE A 264 -17.11 13.22 1.29
CA ILE A 264 -16.35 12.03 1.63
C ILE A 264 -17.28 11.06 2.36
N HIS A 265 -17.18 9.80 2.02
CA HIS A 265 -17.95 8.71 2.60
C HIS A 265 -16.98 7.70 3.19
N ILE A 266 -17.24 7.25 4.41
CA ILE A 266 -16.42 6.20 5.07
C ILE A 266 -17.26 4.94 5.15
N ILE A 267 -16.68 3.82 4.72
CA ILE A 267 -17.31 2.51 4.81
C ILE A 267 -16.55 1.62 5.79
N ASN A 268 -17.30 0.78 6.49
CA ASN A 268 -16.75 -0.35 7.23
C ASN A 268 -16.78 -1.57 6.30
N ILE A 269 -15.60 -2.09 5.97
CA ILE A 269 -15.42 -3.18 5.00
C ILE A 269 -16.04 -4.48 5.54
N GLN A 270 -15.79 -4.77 6.82
CA GLN A 270 -16.29 -6.00 7.46
C GLN A 270 -17.81 -6.02 7.56
N GLU A 271 -18.39 -4.88 7.95
CA GLU A 271 -19.84 -4.72 8.10
C GLU A 271 -20.55 -4.44 6.78
N ARG A 272 -19.79 -4.14 5.72
CA ARG A 272 -20.29 -3.85 4.36
C ARG A 272 -21.33 -2.71 4.38
N ARG A 273 -21.07 -1.67 5.18
CA ARG A 273 -21.98 -0.53 5.29
C ARG A 273 -21.23 0.81 5.37
N LYS A 274 -21.89 1.84 4.92
CA LYS A 274 -21.41 3.21 5.06
C LYS A 274 -21.63 3.63 6.53
N ILE A 275 -20.58 4.14 7.19
CA ILE A 275 -20.62 4.50 8.61
C ILE A 275 -20.59 6.02 8.81
N ALA A 276 -20.09 6.77 7.84
CA ALA A 276 -20.04 8.23 7.91
C ALA A 276 -20.07 8.83 6.51
N GLU A 277 -20.59 10.05 6.41
CA GLU A 277 -20.48 10.87 5.22
C GLU A 277 -20.52 12.34 5.64
N THR A 278 -19.72 13.17 4.98
CA THR A 278 -19.74 14.61 5.22
C THR A 278 -19.33 15.36 3.96
N GLN A 279 -19.91 16.54 3.77
CA GLN A 279 -19.49 17.45 2.71
C GLN A 279 -18.30 18.26 3.18
N ILE A 280 -17.18 18.12 2.48
CA ILE A 280 -15.92 18.83 2.79
C ILE A 280 -15.87 20.16 2.04
N ALA A 281 -16.36 20.17 0.81
CA ALA A 281 -16.33 21.32 -0.09
C ALA A 281 -17.64 21.37 -0.90
N ASN A 282 -17.94 22.53 -1.47
CA ASN A 282 -19.05 22.69 -2.43
C ASN A 282 -18.55 22.49 -3.86
N SER A 283 -17.55 21.62 -4.04
CA SER A 283 -16.87 21.42 -5.32
C SER A 283 -16.36 19.97 -5.37
N SER A 284 -16.08 19.50 -6.57
CA SER A 284 -15.54 18.15 -6.82
C SER A 284 -14.22 17.94 -6.05
N ILE A 285 -14.02 16.72 -5.57
CA ILE A 285 -12.75 16.29 -5.00
C ILE A 285 -11.93 15.67 -6.15
N GLU A 286 -10.73 16.23 -6.36
CA GLU A 286 -9.86 15.87 -7.49
C GLU A 286 -8.80 14.82 -7.12
N GLY A 287 -8.43 14.75 -5.84
CA GLY A 287 -7.46 13.75 -5.35
C GLY A 287 -7.57 13.57 -3.86
N ILE A 288 -7.30 12.35 -3.42
CA ILE A 288 -7.18 11.99 -2.01
C ILE A 288 -5.95 11.11 -1.80
N ASN A 289 -5.34 11.23 -0.63
CA ASN A 289 -4.23 10.36 -0.25
C ASN A 289 -4.18 10.20 1.27
N LEU A 290 -4.12 8.98 1.73
CA LEU A 290 -3.98 8.65 3.15
C LEU A 290 -2.52 8.34 3.47
N ALA A 291 -1.85 9.25 4.15
CA ALA A 291 -0.44 9.07 4.54
C ALA A 291 -0.29 8.06 5.66
N TYR A 292 0.40 6.98 5.38
CA TYR A 292 0.82 6.00 6.35
C TYR A 292 2.25 6.36 6.82
N PRO A 293 2.59 6.34 8.10
CA PRO A 293 1.82 5.80 9.23
C PRO A 293 1.05 6.84 10.06
N ILE A 294 1.06 8.10 9.67
CA ILE A 294 0.50 9.18 10.50
C ILE A 294 -1.04 9.20 10.51
N GLY A 295 -1.68 8.57 9.53
CA GLY A 295 -3.13 8.50 9.43
C GLY A 295 -3.79 9.82 9.06
N TRP A 296 -3.07 10.69 8.33
CA TRP A 296 -3.60 11.94 7.81
C TRP A 296 -4.03 11.76 6.36
N MET A 297 -5.19 12.30 6.03
CA MET A 297 -5.71 12.29 4.67
C MET A 297 -5.63 13.69 4.09
N GLY A 298 -4.91 13.81 2.97
CA GLY A 298 -4.90 15.01 2.14
C GLY A 298 -6.02 14.91 1.11
N ILE A 299 -6.75 15.99 0.93
CA ILE A 299 -7.87 16.08 -0.02
C ILE A 299 -7.72 17.36 -0.80
N ILE A 300 -7.61 17.27 -2.12
CA ILE A 300 -7.54 18.42 -3.02
C ILE A 300 -8.87 18.56 -3.77
N THR A 301 -9.33 19.81 -3.92
CA THR A 301 -10.66 20.10 -4.47
C THR A 301 -10.58 21.04 -5.67
N SER A 302 -11.60 21.01 -6.53
CA SER A 302 -11.65 21.85 -7.73
C SER A 302 -11.86 23.36 -7.43
N ASP A 303 -12.24 23.72 -6.20
CA ASP A 303 -12.19 25.11 -5.73
C ASP A 303 -10.78 25.52 -5.25
N LYS A 304 -9.76 24.72 -5.58
CA LYS A 304 -8.33 25.02 -5.39
C LYS A 304 -7.93 25.05 -3.91
N LYS A 305 -8.42 24.12 -3.10
CA LYS A 305 -8.07 24.04 -1.69
C LYS A 305 -7.51 22.66 -1.36
N LEU A 306 -6.58 22.67 -0.42
CA LEU A 306 -6.06 21.43 0.22
C LEU A 306 -6.60 21.37 1.64
N TYR A 307 -7.23 20.27 1.97
CA TYR A 307 -7.70 19.95 3.33
C TYR A 307 -6.88 18.80 3.86
N ILE A 308 -6.51 18.88 5.14
CA ILE A 308 -5.79 17.82 5.84
C ILE A 308 -6.68 17.34 6.99
N TYR A 309 -7.07 16.07 6.95
CA TYR A 309 -7.92 15.44 7.97
C TYR A 309 -7.14 14.38 8.74
N ASN A 310 -7.38 14.31 10.05
CA ASN A 310 -6.87 13.23 10.90
C ASN A 310 -7.88 12.08 10.88
N MET A 311 -7.54 10.97 10.23
CA MET A 311 -8.42 9.81 10.10
C MET A 311 -8.20 8.76 11.20
N ASN A 312 -7.31 9.03 12.16
CA ASN A 312 -6.96 8.08 13.23
C ASN A 312 -8.16 7.70 14.08
N GLN A 313 -9.15 8.57 14.23
CA GLN A 313 -10.38 8.26 14.97
C GLN A 313 -11.12 7.04 14.41
N PHE A 314 -11.15 6.88 13.08
CA PHE A 314 -11.79 5.72 12.44
C PHE A 314 -10.98 4.45 12.67
N ILE A 315 -9.66 4.61 12.74
CA ILE A 315 -8.72 3.51 13.00
C ILE A 315 -8.77 3.10 14.47
N LEU A 316 -9.06 4.05 15.37
CA LEU A 316 -9.03 3.89 16.81
C LEU A 316 -10.42 3.71 17.44
N ASP A 317 -11.43 3.37 16.63
CA ASP A 317 -12.86 3.41 16.96
C ASP A 317 -13.19 2.72 18.30
N SER A 318 -12.69 1.51 18.54
CA SER A 318 -12.99 0.77 19.77
C SER A 318 -12.40 1.42 21.03
N CYS A 319 -11.17 1.90 20.96
CA CYS A 319 -10.52 2.60 22.06
C CYS A 319 -11.20 3.94 22.33
N TYR A 320 -11.45 4.71 21.30
CA TYR A 320 -12.08 6.04 21.43
C TYR A 320 -13.47 5.92 22.05
N LYS A 321 -14.32 5.04 21.52
CA LYS A 321 -15.68 4.82 22.04
C LYS A 321 -15.70 4.42 23.50
N SER A 322 -14.76 3.59 23.96
CA SER A 322 -14.71 3.17 25.35
C SER A 322 -14.26 4.27 26.31
N ASN A 323 -13.68 5.35 25.79
CA ASN A 323 -13.13 6.45 26.60
C ASN A 323 -13.90 7.77 26.46
N ILE A 324 -14.95 7.86 25.60
CA ILE A 324 -15.68 9.11 25.35
C ILE A 324 -16.95 9.29 26.23
N THR A 325 -17.35 8.29 26.97
CA THR A 325 -18.57 8.35 27.83
C THR A 325 -18.51 9.47 28.87
N GLU A 326 -17.32 9.96 29.18
CA GLU A 326 -17.12 11.06 30.15
C GLU A 326 -17.29 12.46 29.54
N PHE A 327 -17.46 12.55 28.19
CA PHE A 327 -17.41 13.84 27.51
C PHE A 327 -18.78 14.51 27.30
N ASP A 328 -19.88 13.81 27.51
CA ASP A 328 -21.22 14.31 27.19
C ASP A 328 -21.53 15.64 27.90
N SER A 329 -21.12 15.77 29.16
CA SER A 329 -21.33 17.00 29.92
C SER A 329 -20.47 18.17 29.43
N LEU A 330 -19.27 17.88 28.94
CA LEU A 330 -18.34 18.92 28.47
C LEU A 330 -18.71 19.41 27.07
N SER A 331 -19.25 18.54 26.21
CA SER A 331 -19.63 18.87 24.83
C SER A 331 -21.06 19.39 24.71
N ALA A 332 -21.83 19.37 25.80
CA ALA A 332 -23.25 19.81 25.79
C ALA A 332 -23.39 21.25 25.28
N PRO A 333 -24.52 21.59 24.65
CA PRO A 333 -24.79 22.97 24.26
C PRO A 333 -24.70 23.97 25.43
N LYS A 334 -24.46 25.22 25.12
CA LYS A 334 -24.37 26.29 26.11
C LYS A 334 -25.65 26.33 26.95
N LYS A 335 -25.49 26.28 28.29
CA LYS A 335 -26.63 26.38 29.22
C LYS A 335 -27.08 27.84 29.33
N ILE A 336 -28.37 28.04 29.61
CA ILE A 336 -28.95 29.39 29.77
C ILE A 336 -28.26 30.16 30.91
N THR A 337 -27.82 29.43 31.95
CA THR A 337 -27.15 30.03 33.13
C THR A 337 -25.64 30.19 32.95
N GLU A 338 -25.09 29.79 31.80
CA GLU A 338 -23.65 29.77 31.53
C GLU A 338 -23.23 31.02 30.77
N THR A 339 -22.21 31.75 31.25
CA THR A 339 -21.64 32.86 30.50
C THR A 339 -20.83 32.34 29.28
N ASP A 340 -20.54 33.24 28.32
CA ASP A 340 -19.73 32.86 27.17
C ASP A 340 -18.32 32.40 27.58
N GLN A 341 -17.73 33.05 28.57
CA GLN A 341 -16.43 32.68 29.07
C GLN A 341 -16.43 31.28 29.71
N GLN A 342 -17.47 30.97 30.47
CA GLN A 342 -17.63 29.63 31.08
C GLN A 342 -17.82 28.56 30.02
N TYR A 343 -18.61 28.85 28.99
CA TYR A 343 -18.83 27.93 27.86
C TYR A 343 -17.52 27.67 27.09
N ILE A 344 -16.78 28.75 26.77
CA ILE A 344 -15.47 28.63 26.08
C ILE A 344 -14.49 27.81 26.93
N ALA A 345 -14.40 28.07 28.23
CA ALA A 345 -13.51 27.32 29.14
C ALA A 345 -13.88 25.84 29.17
N ARG A 346 -15.17 25.52 29.16
CA ARG A 346 -15.66 24.11 29.12
C ARG A 346 -15.30 23.44 27.79
N LEU A 347 -15.42 24.14 26.66
CA LEU A 347 -15.03 23.62 25.36
C LEU A 347 -13.51 23.40 25.26
N GLN A 348 -12.72 24.29 25.84
CA GLN A 348 -11.27 24.12 25.92
C GLN A 348 -10.88 22.88 26.75
N GLN A 349 -11.58 22.67 27.85
CA GLN A 349 -11.38 21.47 28.69
C GLN A 349 -11.76 20.19 27.93
N PHE A 350 -12.86 20.23 27.19
CA PHE A 350 -13.28 19.13 26.30
C PHE A 350 -12.19 18.80 25.28
N ALA A 351 -11.67 19.83 24.56
CA ALA A 351 -10.64 19.65 23.54
C ALA A 351 -9.36 19.06 24.13
N ALA A 352 -8.93 19.53 25.31
CA ALA A 352 -7.74 19.01 25.99
C ALA A 352 -7.89 17.53 26.37
N ARG A 353 -9.05 17.15 26.92
CA ARG A 353 -9.33 15.74 27.27
C ARG A 353 -9.44 14.86 26.04
N GLN A 354 -10.08 15.36 24.98
CA GLN A 354 -10.18 14.65 23.70
C GLN A 354 -8.79 14.33 23.15
N LEU A 355 -7.90 15.31 23.18
CA LEU A 355 -6.51 15.12 22.71
C LEU A 355 -5.78 14.07 23.55
N THR A 356 -5.99 14.04 24.86
CA THR A 356 -5.38 13.05 25.74
C THR A 356 -5.85 11.63 25.39
N VAL A 357 -7.16 11.46 25.16
CA VAL A 357 -7.74 10.16 24.78
C VAL A 357 -7.21 9.72 23.41
N LEU A 358 -7.15 10.63 22.44
CA LEU A 358 -6.63 10.34 21.11
C LEU A 358 -5.16 9.89 21.17
N ASN A 359 -4.34 10.57 21.96
CA ASN A 359 -2.92 10.21 22.12
C ASN A 359 -2.77 8.81 22.75
N LYS A 360 -3.57 8.50 23.76
CA LYS A 360 -3.60 7.18 24.40
C LYS A 360 -3.98 6.09 23.36
N CYS A 361 -5.06 6.29 22.65
CA CYS A 361 -5.55 5.33 21.65
C CYS A 361 -4.57 5.16 20.49
N TYR A 362 -3.89 6.23 20.07
CA TYR A 362 -2.85 6.19 19.07
C TYR A 362 -1.67 5.33 19.54
N ALA A 363 -1.24 5.50 20.79
CA ALA A 363 -0.15 4.70 21.36
C ALA A 363 -0.53 3.21 21.44
N GLU A 364 -1.78 2.89 21.82
CA GLU A 364 -2.28 1.51 21.83
C GLU A 364 -2.34 0.91 20.43
N ALA A 365 -2.85 1.66 19.44
CA ALA A 365 -2.92 1.22 18.05
C ALA A 365 -1.52 0.98 17.47
N THR A 366 -0.55 1.82 17.82
CA THR A 366 0.84 1.66 17.42
C THR A 366 1.44 0.38 18.01
N LYS A 367 1.16 0.10 19.30
CA LYS A 367 1.56 -1.16 19.94
C LYS A 367 0.99 -2.36 19.19
N ILE A 368 -0.29 -2.34 18.89
CA ILE A 368 -0.99 -3.42 18.17
C ILE A 368 -0.38 -3.61 16.78
N ARG A 369 -0.15 -2.52 16.04
CA ARG A 369 0.49 -2.56 14.71
C ARG A 369 1.89 -3.18 14.77
N ASN A 370 2.69 -2.77 15.74
CA ASN A 370 4.04 -3.32 15.92
C ASN A 370 4.00 -4.81 16.27
N LEU A 371 3.03 -5.21 17.09
CA LEU A 371 2.80 -6.63 17.42
C LEU A 371 2.37 -7.43 16.18
N GLN A 372 1.46 -6.88 15.39
CA GLN A 372 0.98 -7.50 14.15
C GLN A 372 2.11 -7.61 13.11
N ALA A 373 2.92 -6.56 12.96
CA ALA A 373 4.08 -6.57 12.07
C ALA A 373 5.08 -7.65 12.49
N LYS A 374 5.37 -7.72 13.79
CA LYS A 374 6.27 -8.73 14.37
C LYS A 374 5.71 -10.15 14.16
N LYS A 375 4.40 -10.33 14.33
CA LYS A 375 3.71 -11.61 14.08
C LYS A 375 3.78 -11.97 12.60
N LYS A 376 3.61 -11.01 11.71
CA LYS A 376 3.74 -11.20 10.25
C LYS A 376 5.16 -11.63 9.89
N ASP A 377 6.18 -10.96 10.44
CA ASP A 377 7.59 -11.33 10.23
C ASP A 377 7.86 -12.77 10.72
N THR A 378 7.30 -13.15 11.87
CA THR A 378 7.42 -14.50 12.43
C THR A 378 6.75 -15.53 11.51
N LEU A 379 5.52 -15.26 11.06
CA LEU A 379 4.79 -16.14 10.14
C LEU A 379 5.55 -16.31 8.82
N PHE A 380 6.14 -15.24 8.32
CA PHE A 380 6.94 -15.30 7.09
C PHE A 380 8.20 -16.14 7.32
N ALA A 381 8.90 -15.93 8.44
CA ALA A 381 10.09 -16.71 8.80
C ALA A 381 9.77 -18.19 8.99
N MET A 382 8.56 -18.53 9.44
CA MET A 382 8.13 -19.94 9.59
C MET A 382 7.95 -20.66 8.24
N GLN A 383 7.94 -19.96 7.12
CA GLN A 383 7.92 -20.57 5.79
C GLN A 383 9.30 -21.07 5.36
N TYR A 384 10.37 -20.63 6.04
CA TYR A 384 11.69 -21.21 5.86
C TYR A 384 11.67 -22.64 6.43
N HIS A 385 12.28 -23.60 5.74
CA HIS A 385 12.39 -24.94 6.27
C HIS A 385 13.61 -25.64 5.73
N GLU A 386 14.19 -26.48 6.56
CA GLU A 386 15.33 -27.32 6.19
C GLU A 386 14.85 -28.48 5.33
N ILE A 387 15.57 -28.74 4.27
CA ILE A 387 15.28 -29.84 3.34
C ILE A 387 16.54 -30.66 3.15
N GLU A 388 16.35 -31.91 2.77
CA GLU A 388 17.43 -32.81 2.37
C GLU A 388 17.34 -33.04 0.87
N ILE A 389 18.45 -32.87 0.18
CA ILE A 389 18.54 -33.02 -1.27
C ILE A 389 19.54 -34.17 -1.54
N PRO A 390 19.16 -35.18 -2.34
CA PRO A 390 20.11 -36.22 -2.70
C PRO A 390 21.21 -35.65 -3.62
N ILE A 391 22.37 -36.29 -3.57
CA ILE A 391 23.45 -36.02 -4.49
C ILE A 391 23.16 -36.77 -5.79
N ASP A 392 23.09 -36.07 -6.90
CA ASP A 392 22.82 -36.68 -8.23
C ASP A 392 24.01 -37.52 -8.69
N SER A 393 25.20 -36.96 -8.55
CA SER A 393 26.45 -37.64 -8.95
C SER A 393 27.66 -36.96 -8.31
N ILE A 394 28.77 -37.66 -8.30
CA ILE A 394 30.05 -37.16 -7.82
C ILE A 394 31.02 -37.10 -9.00
N GLY A 395 31.77 -36.00 -9.09
CA GLY A 395 32.84 -35.81 -10.06
C GLY A 395 34.21 -36.24 -9.52
N GLN A 396 35.22 -35.67 -10.11
CA GLN A 396 36.61 -35.97 -9.73
C GLN A 396 37.03 -35.16 -8.49
N TYR A 397 37.95 -35.71 -7.74
CA TYR A 397 38.61 -35.04 -6.62
C TYR A 397 39.96 -34.48 -7.06
N ASP A 398 40.15 -33.19 -6.84
CA ASP A 398 41.42 -32.49 -7.06
C ASP A 398 42.19 -32.55 -5.74
N ASP A 399 43.22 -33.40 -5.70
CA ASP A 399 44.04 -33.61 -4.52
C ASP A 399 45.03 -32.46 -4.23
N LYS A 400 45.28 -31.61 -5.21
CA LYS A 400 46.13 -30.43 -5.03
C LYS A 400 45.37 -29.30 -4.32
N ASN A 401 44.13 -29.11 -4.67
CA ASN A 401 43.28 -28.02 -4.14
C ASN A 401 42.30 -28.49 -3.07
N PHE A 402 42.23 -29.79 -2.80
CA PHE A 402 41.33 -30.43 -1.85
C PHE A 402 39.87 -30.21 -2.20
N VAL A 403 39.52 -30.27 -3.50
CA VAL A 403 38.18 -29.95 -4.02
C VAL A 403 37.58 -31.23 -4.61
N LEU A 404 36.34 -31.56 -4.15
CA LEU A 404 35.51 -32.59 -4.74
C LEU A 404 34.33 -31.91 -5.45
N GLN A 405 34.03 -32.36 -6.67
CA GLN A 405 32.85 -31.89 -7.40
C GLN A 405 31.66 -32.78 -7.08
N ILE A 406 30.53 -32.17 -6.73
CA ILE A 406 29.26 -32.89 -6.57
C ILE A 406 28.18 -32.23 -7.41
N LYS A 407 27.24 -33.03 -7.91
CA LYS A 407 26.07 -32.53 -8.63
C LYS A 407 24.84 -32.63 -7.75
N VAL A 408 24.12 -31.49 -7.61
CA VAL A 408 22.91 -31.41 -6.78
C VAL A 408 21.86 -30.66 -7.59
N ASN A 409 20.68 -31.20 -7.77
CA ASN A 409 19.62 -30.64 -8.60
C ASN A 409 20.11 -30.22 -10.00
N GLY A 410 20.91 -31.09 -10.63
CA GLY A 410 21.43 -30.86 -11.97
C GLY A 410 22.61 -29.88 -12.09
N GLN A 411 23.02 -29.24 -11.01
CA GLN A 411 24.09 -28.24 -11.01
C GLN A 411 25.33 -28.73 -10.28
N TRP A 412 26.52 -28.46 -10.84
CA TRP A 412 27.81 -28.83 -10.25
C TRP A 412 28.27 -27.79 -9.24
N TYR A 413 28.82 -28.29 -8.11
CA TYR A 413 29.39 -27.48 -7.03
C TYR A 413 30.74 -28.04 -6.61
N ASP A 414 31.67 -27.15 -6.28
CA ASP A 414 32.98 -27.48 -5.74
C ASP A 414 32.91 -27.44 -4.21
N ILE A 415 33.34 -28.52 -3.55
CA ILE A 415 33.38 -28.60 -2.09
C ILE A 415 34.79 -28.83 -1.64
N LYS A 416 35.30 -28.01 -0.71
CA LYS A 416 36.62 -28.20 -0.08
C LYS A 416 36.47 -29.16 1.08
N LEU A 417 37.19 -30.29 1.01
CA LEU A 417 37.20 -31.30 2.07
C LEU A 417 38.50 -32.12 2.02
N PRO A 418 38.92 -32.70 3.19
CA PRO A 418 40.11 -33.55 3.26
C PRO A 418 40.00 -34.79 2.39
N ILE A 419 41.12 -35.26 1.90
CA ILE A 419 41.16 -36.43 1.01
C ILE A 419 40.49 -37.70 1.61
N GLN A 420 40.63 -37.91 2.91
CA GLN A 420 39.99 -39.05 3.59
C GLN A 420 38.47 -39.02 3.52
N ASP A 421 37.87 -37.80 3.74
CA ASP A 421 36.43 -37.60 3.65
C ASP A 421 35.96 -37.69 2.19
N ALA A 422 36.77 -37.19 1.23
CA ALA A 422 36.49 -37.26 -0.20
C ALA A 422 36.47 -38.75 -0.67
N GLN A 423 37.46 -39.54 -0.29
CA GLN A 423 37.52 -40.97 -0.64
C GLN A 423 36.32 -41.76 -0.08
N SER A 424 35.90 -41.43 1.14
CA SER A 424 34.73 -42.02 1.77
C SER A 424 33.45 -41.65 1.03
N LEU A 425 33.34 -40.39 0.57
CA LEU A 425 32.19 -39.92 -0.22
C LEU A 425 32.12 -40.61 -1.59
N LEU A 426 33.26 -40.77 -2.27
CA LEU A 426 33.31 -41.41 -3.59
C LEU A 426 32.68 -42.81 -3.57
N THR A 427 32.81 -43.52 -2.44
CA THR A 427 32.25 -44.86 -2.30
C THR A 427 30.84 -44.91 -1.69
N ASN A 428 30.43 -43.85 -0.98
CA ASN A 428 29.19 -43.87 -0.17
C ASN A 428 28.26 -42.67 -0.44
N TYR A 429 28.41 -41.96 -1.54
CA TYR A 429 27.66 -40.70 -1.76
C TYR A 429 26.13 -40.91 -1.81
N GLN A 430 25.69 -42.12 -2.22
CA GLN A 430 24.26 -42.41 -2.26
C GLN A 430 23.60 -42.39 -0.86
N LYS A 431 24.41 -42.52 0.21
CA LYS A 431 23.97 -42.42 1.61
C LYS A 431 24.18 -41.01 2.18
N SER A 432 24.67 -40.08 1.36
CA SER A 432 24.95 -38.72 1.76
C SER A 432 23.82 -37.81 1.33
N THR A 433 23.52 -36.81 2.16
CA THR A 433 22.49 -35.81 1.84
C THR A 433 23.10 -34.43 1.94
N VAL A 434 22.57 -33.53 1.12
CA VAL A 434 22.83 -32.11 1.21
C VAL A 434 21.68 -31.48 2.00
N LEU A 435 22.04 -30.92 3.15
CA LEU A 435 21.09 -30.12 3.95
C LEU A 435 21.04 -28.73 3.33
N ALA A 436 19.86 -28.20 3.16
CA ALA A 436 19.68 -26.86 2.59
C ALA A 436 18.47 -26.19 3.25
N ILE A 437 18.43 -24.88 3.14
CA ILE A 437 17.28 -24.10 3.60
C ILE A 437 16.49 -23.67 2.37
N LYS A 438 15.21 -24.01 2.35
CA LYS A 438 14.26 -23.54 1.36
C LYS A 438 13.73 -22.20 1.84
N ARG A 439 14.12 -21.12 1.14
CA ARG A 439 13.80 -19.73 1.47
C ARG A 439 12.69 -19.24 0.54
N PRO A 440 11.56 -18.70 1.05
CA PRO A 440 10.56 -18.10 0.18
C PRO A 440 11.13 -16.85 -0.50
N ILE A 441 10.78 -16.65 -1.75
CA ILE A 441 11.14 -15.43 -2.49
C ILE A 441 10.14 -14.34 -2.06
N ILE A 442 10.67 -13.28 -1.47
CA ILE A 442 9.88 -12.26 -0.76
C ILE A 442 8.93 -11.48 -1.69
N ASP A 443 9.28 -11.41 -2.98
CA ASP A 443 8.50 -10.66 -3.97
C ASP A 443 7.25 -11.41 -4.47
N ASP A 444 7.10 -12.65 -4.09
CA ASP A 444 5.98 -13.50 -4.52
C ASP A 444 4.86 -13.53 -3.48
N ASN A 445 3.73 -14.05 -3.88
CA ASN A 445 2.56 -14.23 -3.02
C ASN A 445 2.96 -14.99 -1.74
N PRO A 446 2.78 -14.42 -0.54
CA PRO A 446 3.16 -15.11 0.69
C PRO A 446 2.33 -16.37 0.99
N TYR A 447 1.21 -16.58 0.30
CA TYR A 447 0.39 -17.78 0.43
C TYR A 447 0.85 -18.93 -0.49
N MET A 448 1.62 -18.60 -1.55
CA MET A 448 2.19 -19.57 -2.47
C MET A 448 3.55 -19.07 -2.98
N PRO A 449 4.52 -18.92 -2.09
CA PRO A 449 5.80 -18.34 -2.50
C PRO A 449 6.57 -19.30 -3.40
N ASP A 450 7.25 -18.78 -4.39
CA ASP A 450 8.36 -19.50 -5.02
C ASP A 450 9.50 -19.58 -4.02
N TYR A 451 10.38 -20.53 -4.20
CA TYR A 451 11.42 -20.81 -3.23
C TYR A 451 12.80 -20.80 -3.89
N GLN A 452 13.75 -20.28 -3.15
CA GLN A 452 15.17 -20.38 -3.44
C GLN A 452 15.82 -21.33 -2.45
N ILE A 453 16.73 -22.16 -2.93
CA ILE A 453 17.54 -23.04 -2.08
C ILE A 453 18.78 -22.27 -1.67
N ILE A 454 19.00 -22.14 -0.38
CA ILE A 454 20.14 -21.40 0.19
C ILE A 454 20.86 -22.24 1.24
N ASN A 455 22.09 -21.82 1.55
CA ASN A 455 22.89 -22.38 2.65
C ASN A 455 23.01 -23.91 2.56
N MET A 456 23.32 -24.40 1.37
CA MET A 456 23.55 -25.83 1.15
C MET A 456 24.80 -26.31 1.91
N ARG A 457 24.70 -27.48 2.53
CA ARG A 457 25.77 -28.07 3.34
C ARG A 457 25.76 -29.57 3.16
N LEU A 458 26.89 -30.12 2.79
CA LEU A 458 27.04 -31.57 2.71
C LEU A 458 27.24 -32.15 4.14
N LYS A 459 26.38 -33.09 4.52
CA LYS A 459 26.59 -33.88 5.75
C LYS A 459 27.28 -35.18 5.36
N HIS A 460 28.50 -35.35 5.83
CA HIS A 460 29.32 -36.55 5.53
C HIS A 460 28.69 -37.79 6.20
N PRO A 461 28.48 -38.89 5.46
CA PRO A 461 27.68 -40.01 5.97
C PRO A 461 28.32 -40.83 7.11
N ILE A 462 29.65 -40.74 7.27
CA ILE A 462 30.37 -41.47 8.28
C ILE A 462 30.89 -40.58 9.42
N SER A 463 31.56 -39.49 9.07
CA SER A 463 32.15 -38.60 10.08
C SER A 463 31.18 -37.61 10.68
N ASN A 464 29.99 -37.42 10.08
CA ASN A 464 28.97 -36.47 10.43
C ASN A 464 29.45 -35.00 10.32
N LYS A 465 30.63 -34.75 9.75
CA LYS A 465 31.14 -33.40 9.49
C LYS A 465 30.27 -32.71 8.44
N ILE A 466 30.19 -31.40 8.54
CA ILE A 466 29.39 -30.58 7.65
C ILE A 466 30.31 -29.67 6.82
N TYR A 467 30.14 -29.71 5.51
CA TYR A 467 30.93 -28.95 4.55
C TYR A 467 29.99 -27.99 3.78
N PRO A 468 30.26 -26.67 3.81
CA PRO A 468 29.42 -25.73 3.05
C PRO A 468 29.56 -25.94 1.55
N ILE A 469 28.47 -25.73 0.83
CA ILE A 469 28.39 -25.82 -0.63
C ILE A 469 27.99 -24.44 -1.15
N GLY A 470 28.85 -23.86 -1.99
CA GLY A 470 28.60 -22.54 -2.57
C GLY A 470 28.56 -21.43 -1.54
N GLU A 471 27.97 -20.33 -1.91
CA GLU A 471 27.85 -19.15 -1.08
C GLU A 471 26.85 -19.36 0.06
N GLN A 472 27.24 -18.96 1.26
CA GLN A 472 26.39 -19.04 2.46
C GLN A 472 25.83 -17.66 2.80
N ILE A 473 24.53 -17.55 2.89
CA ILE A 473 23.88 -16.30 3.33
C ILE A 473 24.04 -16.18 4.85
N ILE A 474 24.59 -15.08 5.27
CA ILE A 474 24.85 -14.79 6.69
C ILE A 474 23.52 -14.33 7.34
N PRO A 475 23.12 -14.87 8.51
CA PRO A 475 21.85 -14.45 9.16
C PRO A 475 21.76 -12.95 9.45
N ALA A 476 22.89 -12.24 9.57
CA ALA A 476 22.89 -10.79 9.75
C ALA A 476 22.32 -10.05 8.54
N ASP A 477 22.48 -10.61 7.35
CA ASP A 477 22.07 -9.98 6.08
C ASP A 477 20.67 -10.40 5.63
N ASP A 478 20.02 -11.34 6.34
CA ASP A 478 18.66 -11.79 6.04
C ASP A 478 17.83 -11.81 7.33
N LYS A 479 16.95 -10.83 7.45
CA LYS A 479 16.09 -10.63 8.62
C LYS A 479 15.25 -11.89 8.93
N TYR A 480 14.70 -12.52 7.92
CA TYR A 480 13.77 -13.65 8.09
C TYR A 480 14.53 -14.95 8.37
N LEU A 481 15.70 -15.14 7.76
CA LEU A 481 16.59 -16.26 8.10
C LEU A 481 17.01 -16.17 9.58
N ARG A 482 17.36 -14.98 10.06
CA ARG A 482 17.71 -14.74 11.47
C ARG A 482 16.57 -15.12 12.40
N ILE A 483 15.34 -14.67 12.10
CA ILE A 483 14.15 -15.01 12.90
C ILE A 483 13.89 -16.53 12.88
N TYR A 484 13.99 -17.14 11.70
CA TYR A 484 13.82 -18.59 11.55
C TYR A 484 14.79 -19.37 12.45
N LEU A 485 16.08 -19.03 12.40
CA LEU A 485 17.10 -19.71 13.20
C LEU A 485 16.88 -19.52 14.71
N GLN A 486 16.42 -18.33 15.12
CA GLN A 486 16.05 -18.07 16.52
C GLN A 486 14.85 -18.91 16.97
N LEU A 487 13.88 -19.14 16.06
CA LEU A 487 12.72 -19.99 16.36
C LEU A 487 13.14 -21.47 16.49
N GLN A 488 14.06 -21.94 15.64
CA GLN A 488 14.59 -23.32 15.72
C GLN A 488 15.37 -23.52 17.03
N ALA A 489 16.20 -22.55 17.41
CA ALA A 489 16.99 -22.65 18.66
C ALA A 489 16.12 -22.71 19.93
N LYS A 490 14.88 -22.21 19.87
CA LYS A 490 13.94 -22.29 21.02
C LYS A 490 13.18 -23.62 21.06
N ARG A 491 13.20 -24.41 19.99
CA ARG A 491 12.52 -25.71 19.92
C ARG A 491 13.43 -26.86 20.35
N ASN A 492 14.76 -26.66 20.30
CA ASN A 492 15.77 -27.57 20.79
C ASN A 492 16.20 -27.26 22.22
#